data_144ba16fbee5f754c554812dcd1510d0
#
_entry.id   144ba16fbee5f754c554812dcd1510d0
#
_cell.length_a   1.000
_cell.length_b   1.000
_cell.length_c   1.000
_cell.angle_alpha   90.00
_cell.angle_beta   90.00
_cell.angle_gamma   90.00
#
_symmetry.space_group_name_H-M   'P 1'
#
loop_
_entity.id
_entity.type
_entity.pdbx_description
1 polymer ?
#
loop_
_entity_poly.entity_id
_entity_poly.type
_entity_poly.pdbx_seq_one_letter_code
_entity_poly.pdbx_strand_id
1 'polypeptide(L)'
;MRFPFRLLVSLATSALGLALIAAPMVSTAQSNPSVTPSAEGIVVYNAQHASLTKAWAEAFSRETGIKVTLRNGGDTELGNQIVQEGAASPADVFLTENSPAMALVDSAGLFAPLNTATLALVPESFRPAHGRWIGIAARSTVFVYNKQKLTAAQLPKSLMDLAGPGWKGRWAASPAGADFQAIVSALLELKGEAATLDWLKGMKANAVTYKGNGVVLKAVNAGEVDGGVIYHYYRVGDQARTGENSRNTDAHYFRNQDPGAFVSVSGAGVLSSSKRKAEAQAFVQWLSGKGGQEILKTGDSYEYAVGNGAASNARLVPLADLQAPKVDPSRLNSKKVSDLMTQAGLL
;
A
#
# COMPACT_ATOMS: atom_id res chain seq x y z
N MET A 1 7.82 -61.50 67.06
CA MET A 1 8.82 -61.42 68.15
C MET A 1 9.74 -60.20 67.87
N ARG A 2 9.78 -59.30 68.84
CA ARG A 2 10.82 -58.30 69.15
C ARG A 2 10.98 -57.10 68.17
N PHE A 3 10.41 -55.96 68.53
CA PHE A 3 10.98 -54.59 68.48
C PHE A 3 12.31 -54.58 69.32
N PRO A 4 13.23 -53.59 69.14
CA PRO A 4 13.05 -52.14 69.21
C PRO A 4 14.12 -51.39 68.37
N PHE A 5 14.21 -50.12 68.15
CA PHE A 5 14.40 -48.91 68.93
C PHE A 5 14.54 -47.69 68.05
N ARG A 6 13.96 -46.60 68.45
CA ARG A 6 14.02 -45.26 67.83
C ARG A 6 15.39 -44.61 68.03
N LEU A 7 15.84 -43.86 67.06
CA LEU A 7 16.69 -42.71 67.30
C LEU A 7 16.22 -41.52 66.50
N LEU A 8 15.74 -40.50 67.21
CA LEU A 8 15.42 -39.16 66.65
C LEU A 8 16.74 -38.39 66.49
N VAL A 9 17.06 -37.94 65.32
CA VAL A 9 18.04 -36.87 65.09
C VAL A 9 17.34 -35.70 64.51
N SER A 10 17.22 -34.64 65.26
CA SER A 10 16.70 -33.34 64.91
C SER A 10 17.78 -32.61 64.14
N LEU A 11 17.51 -32.34 62.80
CA LEU A 11 18.30 -31.40 62.03
C LEU A 11 17.47 -30.11 61.80
N ALA A 12 17.95 -29.06 62.45
CA ALA A 12 17.49 -27.72 62.26
C ALA A 12 17.94 -27.21 60.85
N THR A 13 17.04 -27.06 59.92
CA THR A 13 17.32 -26.40 58.66
C THR A 13 16.99 -24.90 58.75
N SER A 14 18.06 -24.11 58.77
CA SER A 14 18.00 -22.67 58.70
C SER A 14 17.53 -22.28 57.24
N ALA A 15 16.32 -21.74 57.12
CA ALA A 15 15.82 -21.18 55.90
C ALA A 15 16.46 -19.78 55.65
N LEU A 16 17.41 -19.71 54.73
CA LEU A 16 17.90 -18.44 54.20
C LEU A 16 16.86 -17.93 53.19
N GLY A 17 16.08 -16.94 53.58
CA GLY A 17 15.14 -16.23 52.69
C GLY A 17 15.92 -15.37 51.68
N LEU A 18 15.98 -15.77 50.43
CA LEU A 18 16.41 -14.92 49.33
C LEU A 18 15.25 -13.97 49.02
N ALA A 19 15.34 -12.73 49.47
CA ALA A 19 14.44 -11.65 48.99
C ALA A 19 14.83 -11.27 47.57
N LEU A 20 14.07 -11.71 46.56
CA LEU A 20 14.15 -11.16 45.20
C LEU A 20 13.63 -9.71 45.25
N ILE A 21 14.55 -8.77 45.20
CA ILE A 21 14.23 -7.37 44.95
C ILE A 21 13.88 -7.27 43.46
N ALA A 22 12.58 -7.24 43.12
CA ALA A 22 12.11 -6.89 41.80
C ALA A 22 12.38 -5.39 41.55
N ALA A 23 13.44 -5.09 40.85
CA ALA A 23 13.66 -3.74 40.35
C ALA A 23 12.54 -3.38 39.33
N PRO A 24 11.87 -2.25 39.49
CA PRO A 24 10.91 -1.81 38.45
C PRO A 24 11.68 -1.60 37.15
N MET A 25 11.33 -2.34 36.09
CA MET A 25 11.72 -2.01 34.72
C MET A 25 11.06 -0.67 34.38
N VAL A 26 11.81 0.40 34.51
CA VAL A 26 11.45 1.68 33.92
C VAL A 26 11.52 1.48 32.40
N SER A 27 10.36 1.25 31.78
CA SER A 27 10.21 1.34 30.33
C SER A 27 10.54 2.78 29.95
N THR A 28 11.76 3.01 29.46
CA THR A 28 12.11 4.27 28.81
C THR A 28 11.31 4.31 27.51
N ALA A 29 10.14 4.93 27.55
CA ALA A 29 9.50 5.42 26.35
C ALA A 29 10.55 6.29 25.63
N GLN A 30 11.06 5.80 24.49
CA GLN A 30 11.91 6.61 23.62
C GLN A 30 11.06 7.81 23.17
N SER A 31 11.25 8.93 23.84
CA SER A 31 10.72 10.20 23.37
C SER A 31 11.39 10.49 22.04
N ASN A 32 10.62 10.45 20.93
CA ASN A 32 11.07 11.04 19.68
C ASN A 32 11.59 12.44 19.98
N PRO A 33 12.74 12.83 19.43
CA PRO A 33 13.21 14.21 19.59
C PRO A 33 12.08 15.13 19.15
N SER A 34 11.63 16.03 20.04
CA SER A 34 10.57 16.97 19.75
C SER A 34 11.07 17.90 18.65
N VAL A 35 10.51 17.75 17.44
CA VAL A 35 10.77 18.65 16.33
C VAL A 35 10.06 19.96 16.61
N THR A 36 10.79 21.07 16.68
CA THR A 36 10.17 22.39 16.85
C THR A 36 9.46 22.80 15.56
N PRO A 37 8.13 23.02 15.59
CA PRO A 37 7.37 23.39 14.39
C PRO A 37 7.83 24.73 13.82
N SER A 38 8.03 24.80 12.51
CA SER A 38 8.19 26.08 11.80
C SER A 38 6.84 26.78 11.61
N ALA A 39 6.82 28.09 11.50
CA ALA A 39 5.59 28.86 11.27
C ALA A 39 4.88 28.49 9.95
N GLU A 40 5.66 28.10 8.94
CA GLU A 40 5.15 27.75 7.60
C GLU A 40 4.72 26.28 7.48
N GLY A 41 5.29 25.38 8.31
CA GLY A 41 5.05 23.93 8.24
C GLY A 41 5.69 23.31 6.99
N ILE A 42 5.17 22.14 6.56
CA ILE A 42 5.67 21.38 5.41
C ILE A 42 4.70 21.45 4.22
N VAL A 43 5.25 21.37 3.01
CA VAL A 43 4.51 21.23 1.75
C VAL A 43 4.58 19.79 1.28
N VAL A 44 3.43 19.18 1.07
CA VAL A 44 3.28 17.80 0.62
C VAL A 44 2.69 17.79 -0.79
N TYR A 45 3.45 17.26 -1.75
CA TYR A 45 2.90 16.90 -3.04
C TYR A 45 2.19 15.55 -2.89
N ASN A 46 0.88 15.58 -3.05
CA ASN A 46 0.00 14.47 -2.71
C ASN A 46 -0.68 13.88 -3.93
N ALA A 47 -0.28 12.68 -4.31
CA ALA A 47 -0.98 11.86 -5.28
C ALA A 47 -1.81 10.73 -4.65
N GLN A 48 -1.81 10.60 -3.31
CA GLN A 48 -2.70 9.71 -2.58
C GLN A 48 -4.12 10.33 -2.48
N HIS A 49 -5.13 9.52 -2.16
CA HIS A 49 -6.51 9.99 -2.01
C HIS A 49 -6.60 11.23 -1.11
N ALA A 50 -7.14 12.31 -1.65
CA ALA A 50 -7.17 13.61 -0.97
C ALA A 50 -7.89 13.58 0.39
N SER A 51 -8.96 12.78 0.53
CA SER A 51 -9.69 12.63 1.79
C SER A 51 -8.85 11.94 2.86
N LEU A 52 -8.15 10.85 2.50
CA LEU A 52 -7.26 10.13 3.40
C LEU A 52 -6.09 11.01 3.84
N THR A 53 -5.43 11.68 2.89
CA THR A 53 -4.27 12.52 3.20
C THR A 53 -4.67 13.75 4.01
N LYS A 54 -5.87 14.31 3.78
CA LYS A 54 -6.42 15.37 4.62
C LYS A 54 -6.60 14.89 6.07
N ALA A 55 -7.17 13.70 6.27
CA ALA A 55 -7.33 13.13 7.61
C ALA A 55 -5.98 12.91 8.31
N TRP A 56 -4.97 12.41 7.59
CA TRP A 56 -3.61 12.28 8.09
C TRP A 56 -2.99 13.64 8.47
N ALA A 57 -3.07 14.62 7.57
CA ALA A 57 -2.50 15.95 7.79
C ALA A 57 -3.12 16.66 9.00
N GLU A 58 -4.44 16.58 9.15
CA GLU A 58 -5.16 17.17 10.28
C GLU A 58 -4.81 16.48 11.61
N ALA A 59 -4.73 15.14 11.63
CA ALA A 59 -4.38 14.40 12.83
C ALA A 59 -2.93 14.66 13.24
N PHE A 60 -1.98 14.60 12.30
CA PHE A 60 -0.58 14.92 12.53
C PHE A 60 -0.40 16.35 13.05
N SER A 61 -1.07 17.33 12.42
CA SER A 61 -0.97 18.74 12.85
C SER A 61 -1.52 18.96 14.26
N ARG A 62 -2.60 18.27 14.64
CA ARG A 62 -3.15 18.32 16.02
C ARG A 62 -2.18 17.74 17.06
N GLU A 63 -1.49 16.66 16.72
CA GLU A 63 -0.60 15.96 17.65
C GLU A 63 0.77 16.66 17.80
N THR A 64 1.26 17.28 16.73
CA THR A 64 2.64 17.80 16.68
C THR A 64 2.74 19.32 16.62
N GLY A 65 1.66 20.01 16.27
CA GLY A 65 1.68 21.44 15.97
C GLY A 65 2.28 21.80 14.60
N ILE A 66 2.82 20.82 13.85
CA ILE A 66 3.40 21.05 12.53
C ILE A 66 2.28 21.19 11.49
N LYS A 67 2.23 22.32 10.80
CA LYS A 67 1.27 22.57 9.72
C LYS A 67 1.63 21.74 8.49
N VAL A 68 0.63 21.17 7.82
CA VAL A 68 0.77 20.44 6.55
C VAL A 68 -0.06 21.12 5.47
N THR A 69 0.59 21.54 4.40
CA THR A 69 -0.05 22.10 3.20
C THR A 69 -0.04 21.05 2.10
N LEU A 70 -1.20 20.65 1.61
CA LEU A 70 -1.36 19.64 0.56
C LEU A 70 -1.50 20.28 -0.81
N ARG A 71 -0.70 19.83 -1.77
CA ARG A 71 -0.90 20.05 -3.20
C ARG A 71 -1.30 18.72 -3.83
N ASN A 72 -2.56 18.58 -4.20
CA ASN A 72 -3.10 17.36 -4.80
C ASN A 72 -2.87 17.32 -6.32
N GLY A 73 -2.55 16.13 -6.83
CA GLY A 73 -2.37 15.83 -8.26
C GLY A 73 -2.31 14.32 -8.48
N GLY A 74 -2.05 13.90 -9.71
CA GLY A 74 -1.90 12.47 -10.03
C GLY A 74 -0.46 11.97 -9.84
N ASP A 75 -0.29 10.66 -9.64
CA ASP A 75 1.03 10.00 -9.48
C ASP A 75 2.02 10.42 -10.57
N THR A 76 1.63 10.27 -11.84
CA THR A 76 2.49 10.57 -12.99
C THR A 76 2.75 12.07 -13.13
N GLU A 77 1.73 12.88 -12.90
CA GLU A 77 1.82 14.35 -12.98
C GLU A 77 2.82 14.88 -11.95
N LEU A 78 2.60 14.60 -10.67
CA LEU A 78 3.44 15.11 -9.59
C LEU A 78 4.84 14.49 -9.59
N GLY A 79 4.97 13.21 -9.93
CA GLY A 79 6.27 12.56 -10.08
C GLY A 79 7.13 13.23 -11.16
N ASN A 80 6.58 13.47 -12.35
CA ASN A 80 7.27 14.17 -13.43
C ASN A 80 7.58 15.64 -13.05
N GLN A 81 6.66 16.31 -12.37
CA GLN A 81 6.87 17.67 -11.91
C GLN A 81 8.06 17.75 -10.95
N ILE A 82 8.14 16.85 -9.95
CA ILE A 82 9.27 16.81 -9.01
C ILE A 82 10.59 16.57 -9.75
N VAL A 83 10.59 15.66 -10.75
CA VAL A 83 11.79 15.42 -11.58
C VAL A 83 12.21 16.67 -12.36
N GLN A 84 11.26 17.44 -12.91
CA GLN A 84 11.53 18.68 -13.61
C GLN A 84 12.01 19.81 -12.67
N GLU A 85 11.40 19.92 -11.50
CA GLU A 85 11.79 20.92 -10.48
C GLU A 85 13.16 20.61 -9.87
N GLY A 86 13.52 19.34 -9.75
CA GLY A 86 14.80 18.88 -9.22
C GLY A 86 15.11 19.48 -7.84
N ALA A 87 16.29 20.08 -7.70
CA ALA A 87 16.72 20.72 -6.45
C ALA A 87 15.94 22.01 -6.10
N ALA A 88 15.15 22.54 -7.03
CA ALA A 88 14.31 23.72 -6.81
C ALA A 88 12.88 23.38 -6.38
N SER A 89 12.55 22.10 -6.24
CA SER A 89 11.21 21.71 -5.80
C SER A 89 10.85 22.33 -4.45
N PRO A 90 9.67 22.97 -4.34
CA PRO A 90 9.21 23.55 -3.08
C PRO A 90 8.59 22.50 -2.16
N ALA A 91 8.39 21.26 -2.64
CA ALA A 91 7.83 20.19 -1.83
C ALA A 91 8.84 19.65 -0.81
N ASP A 92 8.35 19.33 0.39
CA ASP A 92 9.12 18.67 1.44
C ASP A 92 8.92 17.16 1.41
N VAL A 93 7.69 16.71 1.10
CA VAL A 93 7.29 15.30 1.05
C VAL A 93 6.54 15.00 -0.25
N PHE A 94 6.78 13.82 -0.80
CA PHE A 94 5.97 13.26 -1.88
C PHE A 94 5.21 12.03 -1.36
N LEU A 95 3.90 12.04 -1.53
CA LEU A 95 3.01 10.91 -1.26
C LEU A 95 2.41 10.42 -2.56
N THR A 96 2.41 9.10 -2.76
CA THR A 96 1.85 8.47 -3.95
C THR A 96 0.72 7.53 -3.61
N GLU A 97 -0.15 7.34 -4.57
CA GLU A 97 -1.10 6.23 -4.57
C GLU A 97 -0.41 4.92 -4.98
N ASN A 98 0.52 4.98 -5.93
CA ASN A 98 1.20 3.81 -6.49
C ASN A 98 2.73 3.98 -6.54
N SER A 99 3.46 2.88 -6.35
CA SER A 99 4.93 2.87 -6.27
C SER A 99 5.68 3.29 -7.54
N PRO A 100 5.17 3.13 -8.79
CA PRO A 100 5.95 3.54 -9.98
C PRO A 100 6.38 5.01 -9.99
N ALA A 101 5.57 5.92 -9.42
CA ALA A 101 5.95 7.33 -9.30
C ALA A 101 7.04 7.55 -8.23
N MET A 102 7.03 6.75 -7.14
CA MET A 102 8.13 6.76 -6.17
C MET A 102 9.43 6.30 -6.83
N ALA A 103 9.39 5.20 -7.59
CA ALA A 103 10.56 4.68 -8.30
C ALA A 103 11.11 5.69 -9.32
N LEU A 104 10.25 6.45 -9.99
CA LEU A 104 10.65 7.53 -10.91
C LEU A 104 11.46 8.62 -10.19
N VAL A 105 10.92 9.18 -9.11
CA VAL A 105 11.56 10.25 -8.33
C VAL A 105 12.84 9.75 -7.65
N ASP A 106 12.83 8.50 -7.18
CA ASP A 106 13.99 7.85 -6.56
C ASP A 106 15.13 7.62 -7.55
N SER A 107 14.81 7.16 -8.77
CA SER A 107 15.80 6.98 -9.83
C SER A 107 16.47 8.29 -10.26
N ALA A 108 15.78 9.41 -10.10
CA ALA A 108 16.33 10.75 -10.29
C ALA A 108 17.19 11.24 -9.11
N GLY A 109 17.31 10.45 -8.02
CA GLY A 109 18.13 10.79 -6.85
C GLY A 109 17.54 11.91 -5.98
N LEU A 110 16.22 12.14 -6.04
CA LEU A 110 15.59 13.31 -5.44
C LEU A 110 15.03 13.05 -4.02
N PHE A 111 15.12 11.83 -3.49
CA PHE A 111 14.76 11.54 -2.11
C PHE A 111 15.98 11.59 -1.16
N ALA A 112 15.78 12.17 0.01
CA ALA A 112 16.69 12.05 1.13
C ALA A 112 16.53 10.65 1.80
N PRO A 113 17.59 10.10 2.42
CA PRO A 113 17.46 8.90 3.24
C PRO A 113 16.46 9.11 4.38
N LEU A 114 15.64 8.09 4.64
CA LEU A 114 14.76 8.07 5.81
C LEU A 114 15.51 7.61 7.06
N ASN A 115 15.05 8.08 8.21
CA ASN A 115 15.60 7.67 9.50
C ASN A 115 15.41 6.15 9.72
N THR A 116 16.39 5.49 10.31
CA THR A 116 16.34 4.05 10.64
C THR A 116 15.11 3.71 11.48
N ALA A 117 14.73 4.57 12.43
CA ALA A 117 13.54 4.40 13.24
C ALA A 117 12.25 4.38 12.40
N THR A 118 12.16 5.21 11.37
CA THR A 118 11.03 5.22 10.42
C THR A 118 11.00 3.93 9.60
N LEU A 119 12.15 3.51 9.08
CA LEU A 119 12.26 2.27 8.29
C LEU A 119 11.88 1.02 9.08
N ALA A 120 12.14 1.00 10.39
CA ALA A 120 11.79 -0.11 11.27
C ALA A 120 10.27 -0.24 11.52
N LEU A 121 9.46 0.76 11.18
CA LEU A 121 8.01 0.74 11.39
C LEU A 121 7.27 -0.13 10.35
N VAL A 122 7.91 -0.45 9.22
CA VAL A 122 7.26 -1.14 8.10
C VAL A 122 8.09 -2.35 7.66
N PRO A 123 7.46 -3.50 7.35
CA PRO A 123 8.16 -4.67 6.84
C PRO A 123 8.96 -4.37 5.56
N GLU A 124 10.05 -5.10 5.36
CA GLU A 124 10.92 -4.94 4.18
C GLU A 124 10.19 -5.13 2.85
N SER A 125 9.14 -5.94 2.81
CA SER A 125 8.32 -6.16 1.62
C SER A 125 7.57 -4.92 1.12
N PHE A 126 7.45 -3.88 1.96
CA PHE A 126 6.75 -2.64 1.63
C PHE A 126 7.69 -1.42 1.52
N ARG A 127 8.97 -1.63 1.38
CA ARG A 127 9.94 -0.55 1.21
C ARG A 127 11.14 -0.99 0.37
N PRO A 128 11.80 -0.09 -0.38
CA PRO A 128 13.05 -0.42 -1.06
C PRO A 128 14.18 -0.64 -0.06
N ALA A 129 15.11 -1.53 -0.40
CA ALA A 129 16.24 -1.89 0.46
C ALA A 129 17.14 -0.69 0.82
N HIS A 130 17.25 0.30 -0.07
CA HIS A 130 18.09 1.49 0.13
C HIS A 130 17.46 2.55 1.06
N GLY A 131 16.20 2.41 1.49
CA GLY A 131 15.59 3.21 2.56
C GLY A 131 15.37 4.69 2.26
N ARG A 132 15.21 5.10 0.99
CA ARG A 132 14.94 6.50 0.63
C ARG A 132 13.45 6.85 0.60
N TRP A 133 12.59 5.87 0.55
CA TRP A 133 11.15 6.01 0.73
C TRP A 133 10.56 4.79 1.41
N ILE A 134 9.31 4.85 1.85
CA ILE A 134 8.65 3.79 2.61
C ILE A 134 7.20 3.64 2.18
N GLY A 135 6.66 2.42 2.26
CA GLY A 135 5.24 2.18 2.11
C GLY A 135 4.43 2.70 3.28
N ILE A 136 3.29 3.32 3.01
CA ILE A 136 2.38 3.86 4.03
C ILE A 136 1.00 3.22 4.01
N ALA A 137 0.61 2.67 2.87
CA ALA A 137 -0.63 1.93 2.68
C ALA A 137 -0.44 0.94 1.52
N ALA A 138 -1.39 0.00 1.34
CA ALA A 138 -1.36 -0.90 0.21
C ALA A 138 -2.77 -1.18 -0.33
N ARG A 139 -2.82 -1.69 -1.56
CA ARG A 139 -4.06 -2.04 -2.24
C ARG A 139 -3.90 -3.30 -3.08
N SER A 140 -4.91 -4.17 -3.04
CA SER A 140 -4.89 -5.43 -3.78
C SER A 140 -5.61 -5.30 -5.11
N THR A 141 -5.00 -5.82 -6.17
CA THR A 141 -5.69 -6.07 -7.42
C THR A 141 -6.77 -7.12 -7.22
N VAL A 142 -7.91 -6.92 -7.87
CA VAL A 142 -9.01 -7.89 -7.92
C VAL A 142 -9.59 -7.95 -9.33
N PHE A 143 -10.17 -9.08 -9.66
CA PHE A 143 -11.13 -9.19 -10.75
C PHE A 143 -12.53 -9.04 -10.16
N VAL A 144 -13.10 -7.84 -10.23
CA VAL A 144 -14.49 -7.62 -9.87
C VAL A 144 -15.37 -8.24 -10.93
N TYR A 145 -16.43 -9.01 -10.54
CA TYR A 145 -17.29 -9.70 -11.49
C TYR A 145 -18.76 -9.57 -11.14
N ASN A 146 -19.63 -9.69 -12.14
CA ASN A 146 -21.05 -9.71 -11.96
C ASN A 146 -21.51 -11.13 -11.57
N LYS A 147 -22.10 -11.27 -10.39
CA LYS A 147 -22.58 -12.56 -9.82
C LYS A 147 -23.67 -13.25 -10.62
N GLN A 148 -24.38 -12.49 -11.46
CA GLN A 148 -25.45 -13.05 -12.31
C GLN A 148 -24.89 -13.58 -13.65
N LYS A 149 -23.66 -13.17 -14.02
CA LYS A 149 -23.03 -13.55 -15.30
C LYS A 149 -21.95 -14.62 -15.15
N LEU A 150 -21.24 -14.63 -14.01
CA LEU A 150 -20.14 -15.55 -13.76
C LEU A 150 -20.35 -16.33 -12.48
N THR A 151 -20.20 -17.63 -12.57
CA THR A 151 -20.05 -18.54 -11.41
C THR A 151 -18.58 -18.65 -11.01
N ALA A 152 -18.30 -19.15 -9.82
CA ALA A 152 -16.93 -19.34 -9.32
C ALA A 152 -16.07 -20.22 -10.27
N ALA A 153 -16.65 -21.20 -10.94
CA ALA A 153 -15.96 -22.08 -11.88
C ALA A 153 -15.55 -21.39 -13.20
N GLN A 154 -16.17 -20.26 -13.52
CA GLN A 154 -15.94 -19.49 -14.75
C GLN A 154 -14.97 -18.32 -14.55
N LEU A 155 -14.55 -18.05 -13.30
CA LEU A 155 -13.62 -16.97 -13.00
C LEU A 155 -12.24 -17.26 -13.59
N PRO A 156 -11.48 -16.20 -13.98
CA PRO A 156 -10.12 -16.38 -14.50
C PRO A 156 -9.22 -16.93 -13.39
N LYS A 157 -8.40 -17.92 -13.72
CA LYS A 157 -7.42 -18.50 -12.77
C LYS A 157 -6.17 -17.64 -12.65
N SER A 158 -5.85 -16.89 -13.69
CA SER A 158 -4.70 -15.99 -13.79
C SER A 158 -5.12 -14.68 -14.47
N LEU A 159 -4.42 -13.59 -14.12
CA LEU A 159 -4.50 -12.34 -14.87
C LEU A 159 -4.17 -12.57 -16.37
N MET A 160 -3.28 -13.53 -16.65
CA MET A 160 -2.85 -13.86 -18.00
C MET A 160 -3.99 -14.41 -18.88
N ASP A 161 -4.98 -15.09 -18.29
CA ASP A 161 -6.12 -15.66 -19.01
C ASP A 161 -6.94 -14.59 -19.74
N LEU A 162 -6.98 -13.36 -19.18
CA LEU A 162 -7.79 -12.25 -19.68
C LEU A 162 -7.35 -11.75 -21.07
N ALA A 163 -6.12 -12.03 -21.49
CA ALA A 163 -5.62 -11.74 -22.83
C ALA A 163 -6.18 -12.73 -23.88
N GLY A 164 -6.72 -13.86 -23.44
CA GLY A 164 -7.21 -14.92 -24.32
C GLY A 164 -8.55 -14.59 -24.99
N PRO A 165 -8.85 -15.23 -26.16
CA PRO A 165 -10.05 -14.93 -26.95
C PRO A 165 -11.36 -15.30 -26.24
N GLY A 166 -11.32 -16.21 -25.25
CA GLY A 166 -12.47 -16.54 -24.42
C GLY A 166 -13.01 -15.39 -23.57
N TRP A 167 -12.20 -14.34 -23.41
CA TRP A 167 -12.56 -13.14 -22.66
C TRP A 167 -12.92 -11.93 -23.54
N LYS A 168 -13.03 -12.12 -24.85
CA LYS A 168 -13.33 -11.03 -25.79
C LYS A 168 -14.67 -10.35 -25.48
N GLY A 169 -14.62 -9.05 -25.18
CA GLY A 169 -15.79 -8.24 -24.83
C GLY A 169 -16.41 -8.52 -23.47
N ARG A 170 -15.78 -9.40 -22.67
CA ARG A 170 -16.33 -9.87 -21.40
C ARG A 170 -15.73 -9.21 -20.17
N TRP A 171 -14.60 -8.51 -20.31
CA TRP A 171 -13.95 -7.84 -19.19
C TRP A 171 -13.51 -6.43 -19.54
N ALA A 172 -13.27 -5.63 -18.49
CA ALA A 172 -12.93 -4.23 -18.63
C ALA A 172 -11.74 -3.82 -17.75
N ALA A 173 -11.07 -2.74 -18.15
CA ALA A 173 -10.05 -2.04 -17.37
C ALA A 173 -9.99 -0.55 -17.75
N SER A 174 -9.17 0.20 -17.00
CA SER A 174 -8.87 1.62 -17.23
C SER A 174 -7.40 1.81 -17.57
N PRO A 175 -6.96 1.63 -18.85
CA PRO A 175 -5.55 1.61 -19.21
C PRO A 175 -4.79 2.90 -18.88
N ALA A 176 -5.42 4.06 -19.07
CA ALA A 176 -4.80 5.35 -18.79
C ALA A 176 -4.66 5.67 -17.29
N GLY A 177 -5.29 4.88 -16.41
CA GLY A 177 -5.23 5.09 -14.97
C GLY A 177 -3.92 4.60 -14.35
N ALA A 178 -3.40 5.34 -13.35
CA ALA A 178 -2.17 4.99 -12.64
C ALA A 178 -2.26 3.60 -11.96
N ASP A 179 -3.42 3.22 -11.46
CA ASP A 179 -3.66 1.90 -10.85
C ASP A 179 -3.40 0.75 -11.83
N PHE A 180 -3.96 0.87 -13.04
CA PHE A 180 -3.76 -0.16 -14.05
C PHE A 180 -2.31 -0.20 -14.54
N GLN A 181 -1.67 0.95 -14.69
CA GLN A 181 -0.25 1.04 -15.05
C GLN A 181 0.64 0.43 -13.97
N ALA A 182 0.28 0.56 -12.70
CA ALA A 182 1.00 -0.11 -11.61
C ALA A 182 0.86 -1.63 -11.68
N ILE A 183 -0.34 -2.15 -12.01
CA ILE A 183 -0.57 -3.59 -12.23
C ILE A 183 0.29 -4.09 -13.42
N VAL A 184 0.33 -3.35 -14.52
CA VAL A 184 1.18 -3.68 -15.68
C VAL A 184 2.67 -3.59 -15.33
N SER A 185 3.08 -2.64 -14.46
CA SER A 185 4.47 -2.57 -13.97
C SER A 185 4.87 -3.82 -13.21
N ALA A 186 3.98 -4.35 -12.37
CA ALA A 186 4.22 -5.61 -11.68
C ALA A 186 4.25 -6.80 -12.65
N LEU A 187 3.38 -6.82 -13.66
CA LEU A 187 3.40 -7.84 -14.70
C LEU A 187 4.74 -7.82 -15.46
N LEU A 188 5.24 -6.63 -15.80
CA LEU A 188 6.54 -6.45 -16.45
C LEU A 188 7.69 -7.00 -15.60
N GLU A 189 7.70 -6.70 -14.31
CA GLU A 189 8.73 -7.21 -13.37
C GLU A 189 8.67 -8.74 -13.23
N LEU A 190 7.45 -9.31 -13.19
CA LEU A 190 7.25 -10.74 -12.96
C LEU A 190 7.41 -11.62 -14.20
N LYS A 191 7.09 -11.11 -15.38
CA LYS A 191 7.00 -11.90 -16.62
C LYS A 191 7.95 -11.43 -17.73
N GLY A 192 8.53 -10.25 -17.58
CA GLY A 192 9.39 -9.64 -18.57
C GLY A 192 8.65 -8.95 -19.71
N GLU A 193 9.41 -8.26 -20.55
CA GLU A 193 8.91 -7.35 -21.59
C GLU A 193 8.05 -8.04 -22.65
N ALA A 194 8.54 -9.15 -23.21
CA ALA A 194 7.86 -9.86 -24.30
C ALA A 194 6.48 -10.37 -23.87
N ALA A 195 6.39 -11.05 -22.72
CA ALA A 195 5.14 -11.59 -22.21
C ALA A 195 4.15 -10.47 -21.81
N THR A 196 4.65 -9.35 -21.29
CA THR A 196 3.82 -8.19 -20.97
C THR A 196 3.27 -7.54 -22.23
N LEU A 197 4.07 -7.34 -23.26
CA LEU A 197 3.62 -6.79 -24.53
C LEU A 197 2.57 -7.68 -25.20
N ASP A 198 2.78 -9.00 -25.20
CA ASP A 198 1.81 -9.94 -25.76
C ASP A 198 0.48 -9.92 -24.98
N TRP A 199 0.55 -9.86 -23.65
CA TRP A 199 -0.63 -9.71 -22.82
C TRP A 199 -1.38 -8.39 -23.10
N LEU A 200 -0.66 -7.27 -23.26
CA LEU A 200 -1.26 -5.96 -23.59
C LEU A 200 -1.93 -5.96 -24.95
N LYS A 201 -1.34 -6.61 -25.97
CA LYS A 201 -1.97 -6.81 -27.29
C LYS A 201 -3.24 -7.65 -27.20
N GLY A 202 -3.22 -8.73 -26.40
CA GLY A 202 -4.39 -9.53 -26.11
C GLY A 202 -5.48 -8.73 -25.38
N MET A 203 -5.09 -7.91 -24.41
CA MET A 203 -5.99 -6.96 -23.76
C MET A 203 -6.63 -5.99 -24.76
N LYS A 204 -5.83 -5.37 -25.65
CA LYS A 204 -6.33 -4.46 -26.69
C LYS A 204 -7.38 -5.10 -27.58
N ALA A 205 -7.20 -6.38 -27.89
CA ALA A 205 -8.12 -7.14 -28.73
C ALA A 205 -9.40 -7.58 -28.00
N ASN A 206 -9.34 -7.78 -26.68
CA ASN A 206 -10.35 -8.52 -25.92
C ASN A 206 -11.03 -7.71 -24.80
N ALA A 207 -10.38 -6.68 -24.24
CA ALA A 207 -10.97 -5.88 -23.16
C ALA A 207 -11.81 -4.71 -23.68
N VAL A 208 -12.83 -4.33 -22.90
CA VAL A 208 -13.52 -3.04 -23.00
C VAL A 208 -12.76 -2.04 -22.13
N THR A 209 -12.46 -0.85 -22.67
CA THR A 209 -11.71 0.17 -21.94
C THR A 209 -12.60 1.31 -21.48
N TYR A 210 -12.44 1.71 -20.22
CA TYR A 210 -13.15 2.84 -19.61
C TYR A 210 -12.18 3.88 -19.03
N LYS A 211 -12.68 5.08 -18.79
CA LYS A 211 -11.94 6.14 -18.10
C LYS A 211 -12.24 6.08 -16.60
N GLY A 212 -11.40 5.36 -15.85
CA GLY A 212 -11.48 5.24 -14.39
C GLY A 212 -12.10 3.94 -13.88
N ASN A 213 -11.57 3.46 -12.75
CA ASN A 213 -11.97 2.19 -12.13
C ASN A 213 -13.39 2.21 -11.55
N GLY A 214 -13.87 3.36 -11.09
CA GLY A 214 -15.28 3.52 -10.68
C GLY A 214 -16.26 3.27 -11.83
N VAL A 215 -15.88 3.67 -13.07
CA VAL A 215 -16.69 3.40 -14.27
C VAL A 215 -16.65 1.90 -14.62
N VAL A 216 -15.48 1.27 -14.49
CA VAL A 216 -15.35 -0.20 -14.65
C VAL A 216 -16.27 -0.93 -13.66
N LEU A 217 -16.25 -0.56 -12.39
CA LEU A 217 -17.13 -1.16 -11.36
C LEU A 217 -18.60 -1.02 -11.72
N LYS A 218 -19.02 0.19 -12.16
CA LYS A 218 -20.39 0.48 -12.57
C LYS A 218 -20.81 -0.35 -13.79
N ALA A 219 -19.96 -0.49 -14.80
CA ALA A 219 -20.23 -1.29 -15.99
C ALA A 219 -20.39 -2.77 -15.66
N VAL A 220 -19.52 -3.31 -14.77
CA VAL A 220 -19.66 -4.69 -14.26
C VAL A 220 -20.97 -4.87 -13.50
N ASN A 221 -21.31 -3.92 -12.60
CA ASN A 221 -22.55 -3.98 -11.83
C ASN A 221 -23.80 -3.94 -12.71
N ALA A 222 -23.78 -3.15 -13.78
CA ALA A 222 -24.86 -3.06 -14.78
C ALA A 222 -24.94 -4.31 -15.70
N GLY A 223 -23.88 -5.14 -15.72
CA GLY A 223 -23.79 -6.29 -16.59
C GLY A 223 -23.44 -5.95 -18.05
N GLU A 224 -22.85 -4.79 -18.30
CA GLU A 224 -22.30 -4.41 -19.61
C GLU A 224 -21.12 -5.31 -19.99
N VAL A 225 -20.31 -5.69 -18.98
CA VAL A 225 -19.24 -6.68 -19.05
C VAL A 225 -19.39 -7.68 -17.91
N ASP A 226 -18.77 -8.85 -18.05
CA ASP A 226 -18.87 -9.90 -17.03
C ASP A 226 -17.98 -9.61 -15.81
N GLY A 227 -16.83 -8.93 -16.03
CA GLY A 227 -15.92 -8.54 -14.96
C GLY A 227 -14.96 -7.43 -15.35
N GLY A 228 -14.06 -7.09 -14.44
CA GLY A 228 -13.07 -6.04 -14.67
C GLY A 228 -11.91 -6.09 -13.68
N VAL A 229 -10.75 -5.59 -14.10
CA VAL A 229 -9.55 -5.48 -13.27
C VAL A 229 -9.50 -4.10 -12.65
N ILE A 230 -9.60 -4.04 -11.32
CA ILE A 230 -9.53 -2.82 -10.51
C ILE A 230 -8.82 -3.11 -9.18
N TYR A 231 -8.66 -2.12 -8.32
CA TYR A 231 -8.31 -2.37 -6.93
C TYR A 231 -9.54 -2.61 -6.04
N HIS A 232 -9.37 -3.41 -5.00
CA HIS A 232 -10.43 -3.88 -4.10
C HIS A 232 -11.24 -2.77 -3.45
N TYR A 233 -10.59 -1.63 -3.09
CA TYR A 233 -11.22 -0.56 -2.33
C TYR A 233 -12.34 0.15 -3.09
N TYR A 234 -12.34 0.14 -4.43
CA TYR A 234 -13.45 0.69 -5.20
C TYR A 234 -14.77 -0.01 -4.88
N ARG A 235 -14.74 -1.34 -4.87
CA ARG A 235 -15.92 -2.14 -4.52
C ARG A 235 -16.25 -2.05 -3.04
N VAL A 236 -15.27 -2.22 -2.16
CA VAL A 236 -15.48 -2.20 -0.70
C VAL A 236 -16.03 -0.84 -0.26
N GLY A 237 -15.47 0.26 -0.78
CA GLY A 237 -15.95 1.60 -0.48
C GLY A 237 -17.37 1.88 -0.98
N ASP A 238 -17.73 1.44 -2.19
CA ASP A 238 -19.10 1.56 -2.69
C ASP A 238 -20.08 0.75 -1.84
N GLN A 239 -19.75 -0.51 -1.52
CA GLN A 239 -20.55 -1.38 -0.64
C GLN A 239 -20.76 -0.77 0.76
N ALA A 240 -19.76 -0.11 1.29
CA ALA A 240 -19.82 0.50 2.61
C ALA A 240 -20.70 1.76 2.64
N ARG A 241 -20.77 2.50 1.54
CA ARG A 241 -21.57 3.72 1.42
C ARG A 241 -23.02 3.43 1.02
N THR A 242 -23.23 2.93 -0.18
CA THR A 242 -24.56 2.73 -0.76
C THR A 242 -24.77 1.38 -1.42
N GLY A 243 -23.70 0.75 -1.91
CA GLY A 243 -23.73 -0.46 -2.73
C GLY A 243 -24.39 -0.26 -4.10
N GLU A 244 -24.72 0.97 -4.49
CA GLU A 244 -25.47 1.27 -5.71
C GLU A 244 -24.74 0.80 -6.97
N ASN A 245 -23.42 0.98 -7.01
CA ASN A 245 -22.61 0.60 -8.16
C ASN A 245 -21.91 -0.76 -7.98
N SER A 246 -22.26 -1.54 -6.96
CA SER A 246 -21.58 -2.81 -6.67
C SER A 246 -22.49 -3.93 -6.15
N ARG A 247 -23.80 -3.71 -6.00
CA ARG A 247 -24.74 -4.70 -5.43
C ARG A 247 -24.74 -6.05 -6.17
N ASN A 248 -24.57 -6.02 -7.49
CA ASN A 248 -24.56 -7.22 -8.32
C ASN A 248 -23.16 -7.81 -8.48
N THR A 249 -22.15 -7.25 -7.84
CA THR A 249 -20.74 -7.64 -8.01
C THR A 249 -20.21 -8.44 -6.85
N ASP A 250 -19.16 -9.22 -7.12
CA ASP A 250 -18.26 -9.73 -6.10
C ASP A 250 -16.80 -9.58 -6.55
N ALA A 251 -15.85 -9.81 -5.63
CA ALA A 251 -14.42 -9.68 -5.90
C ALA A 251 -13.75 -11.05 -5.91
N HIS A 252 -13.11 -11.37 -7.01
CA HIS A 252 -12.20 -12.51 -7.12
C HIS A 252 -10.78 -12.04 -6.87
N TYR A 253 -10.16 -12.53 -5.80
CA TYR A 253 -8.75 -12.33 -5.48
C TYR A 253 -7.95 -13.45 -6.14
N PHE A 254 -7.10 -13.11 -7.10
CA PHE A 254 -6.10 -14.05 -7.58
C PHE A 254 -5.20 -14.49 -6.42
N ARG A 255 -4.56 -15.66 -6.55
CA ARG A 255 -3.76 -16.24 -5.47
C ARG A 255 -2.50 -16.90 -6.04
N ASN A 256 -1.74 -17.57 -5.16
CA ASN A 256 -0.58 -18.37 -5.56
C ASN A 256 0.47 -17.56 -6.34
N GLN A 257 0.72 -16.32 -5.91
CA GLN A 257 1.70 -15.43 -6.52
C GLN A 257 1.43 -15.13 -8.01
N ASP A 258 0.17 -15.26 -8.44
CA ASP A 258 -0.25 -14.81 -9.77
C ASP A 258 -0.01 -13.30 -9.93
N PRO A 259 0.36 -12.81 -11.12
CA PRO A 259 0.46 -11.36 -11.36
C PRO A 259 -0.80 -10.58 -10.98
N GLY A 260 -1.98 -11.20 -11.11
CA GLY A 260 -3.26 -10.63 -10.68
C GLY A 260 -3.45 -10.57 -9.16
N ALA A 261 -2.60 -11.22 -8.36
CA ALA A 261 -2.57 -11.07 -6.90
C ALA A 261 -1.67 -9.91 -6.45
N PHE A 262 -1.20 -9.08 -7.36
CA PHE A 262 -0.32 -7.95 -7.05
C PHE A 262 -0.95 -7.02 -6.01
N VAL A 263 -0.12 -6.68 -5.02
CA VAL A 263 -0.41 -5.68 -3.99
C VAL A 263 0.44 -4.45 -4.26
N SER A 264 -0.20 -3.38 -4.71
CA SER A 264 0.46 -2.08 -4.92
C SER A 264 0.67 -1.37 -3.59
N VAL A 265 1.78 -0.66 -3.49
CA VAL A 265 2.19 0.07 -2.28
C VAL A 265 2.10 1.57 -2.53
N SER A 266 1.41 2.27 -1.65
CA SER A 266 1.47 3.74 -1.55
C SER A 266 2.75 4.14 -0.88
N GLY A 267 3.48 5.09 -1.45
CA GLY A 267 4.76 5.52 -0.95
C GLY A 267 4.76 6.88 -0.27
N ALA A 268 5.71 7.07 0.64
CA ALA A 268 6.07 8.36 1.24
C ALA A 268 7.58 8.54 1.22
N GLY A 269 8.04 9.68 0.72
CA GLY A 269 9.46 10.04 0.69
C GLY A 269 9.68 11.50 1.00
N VAL A 270 10.79 11.81 1.66
CA VAL A 270 11.25 13.18 1.94
C VAL A 270 12.13 13.65 0.80
N LEU A 271 11.83 14.82 0.21
CA LEU A 271 12.64 15.34 -0.89
C LEU A 271 13.98 15.87 -0.39
N SER A 272 15.04 15.64 -1.18
CA SER A 272 16.39 16.12 -0.88
C SER A 272 16.48 17.65 -0.86
N SER A 273 15.61 18.31 -1.66
CA SER A 273 15.46 19.78 -1.74
C SER A 273 14.84 20.41 -0.48
N SER A 274 14.13 19.61 0.34
CA SER A 274 13.43 20.11 1.53
C SER A 274 14.34 20.92 2.43
N LYS A 275 13.86 22.09 2.85
CA LYS A 275 14.47 22.93 3.88
C LYS A 275 13.96 22.62 5.30
N ARG A 276 12.94 21.72 5.39
CA ARG A 276 12.24 21.32 6.61
C ARG A 276 12.34 19.80 6.84
N LYS A 277 13.57 19.26 6.60
CA LYS A 277 13.78 17.79 6.63
C LYS A 277 13.35 17.14 7.93
N ALA A 278 13.56 17.79 9.08
CA ALA A 278 13.18 17.22 10.38
C ALA A 278 11.65 17.07 10.50
N GLU A 279 10.89 18.11 10.11
CA GLU A 279 9.42 18.07 10.12
C GLU A 279 8.87 17.08 9.08
N ALA A 280 9.47 17.04 7.89
CA ALA A 280 9.12 16.08 6.82
C ALA A 280 9.38 14.63 7.25
N GLN A 281 10.52 14.34 7.88
CA GLN A 281 10.83 13.03 8.47
C GLN A 281 9.81 12.66 9.57
N ALA A 282 9.45 13.60 10.44
CA ALA A 282 8.46 13.38 11.48
C ALA A 282 7.09 13.02 10.88
N PHE A 283 6.69 13.66 9.78
CA PHE A 283 5.43 13.36 9.10
C PHE A 283 5.45 11.95 8.48
N VAL A 284 6.49 11.60 7.74
CA VAL A 284 6.63 10.25 7.15
C VAL A 284 6.68 9.17 8.23
N GLN A 285 7.38 9.42 9.34
CA GLN A 285 7.40 8.53 10.49
C GLN A 285 6.02 8.35 11.12
N TRP A 286 5.26 9.44 11.28
CA TRP A 286 3.92 9.41 11.84
C TRP A 286 2.93 8.62 10.95
N LEU A 287 3.00 8.82 9.62
CA LEU A 287 2.20 8.07 8.64
C LEU A 287 2.44 6.55 8.73
N SER A 288 3.71 6.16 8.89
CA SER A 288 4.14 4.76 8.98
C SER A 288 3.89 4.15 10.37
N GLY A 289 3.70 4.99 11.38
CA GLY A 289 3.47 4.62 12.77
C GLY A 289 1.99 4.47 13.13
N LYS A 290 1.74 4.30 14.43
CA LYS A 290 0.40 4.04 14.96
C LYS A 290 -0.65 5.07 14.53
N GLY A 291 -0.33 6.36 14.51
CA GLY A 291 -1.27 7.43 14.16
C GLY A 291 -1.82 7.28 12.74
N GLY A 292 -0.93 7.21 11.75
CA GLY A 292 -1.30 7.08 10.36
C GLY A 292 -1.99 5.73 10.04
N GLN A 293 -1.50 4.65 10.64
CA GLN A 293 -2.04 3.31 10.40
C GLN A 293 -3.42 3.08 11.04
N GLU A 294 -3.72 3.72 12.18
CA GLU A 294 -5.06 3.64 12.80
C GLU A 294 -6.13 4.33 11.94
N ILE A 295 -5.77 5.40 11.21
CA ILE A 295 -6.68 6.06 10.26
C ILE A 295 -7.03 5.12 9.09
N LEU A 296 -6.10 4.30 8.61
CA LEU A 296 -6.39 3.28 7.60
C LEU A 296 -7.35 2.21 8.11
N LYS A 297 -7.15 1.79 9.37
CA LYS A 297 -7.99 0.77 10.00
C LYS A 297 -9.43 1.25 10.22
N THR A 298 -9.62 2.47 10.66
CA THR A 298 -10.91 3.00 11.10
C THR A 298 -11.61 3.87 10.07
N GLY A 299 -10.88 4.39 9.08
CA GLY A 299 -11.39 5.28 8.04
C GLY A 299 -12.09 4.56 6.89
N ASP A 300 -12.46 5.33 5.89
CA ASP A 300 -13.26 4.93 4.74
C ASP A 300 -12.47 4.81 3.42
N SER A 301 -11.14 4.86 3.48
CA SER A 301 -10.29 4.62 2.31
C SER A 301 -10.28 3.15 1.90
N TYR A 302 -10.47 2.25 2.85
CA TYR A 302 -10.39 0.80 2.67
C TYR A 302 -9.08 0.33 2.02
N GLU A 303 -8.00 1.04 2.28
CA GLU A 303 -6.65 0.60 1.96
C GLU A 303 -6.07 -0.21 3.11
N TYR A 304 -5.11 -1.09 2.80
CA TYR A 304 -4.44 -1.91 3.81
C TYR A 304 -3.45 -1.07 4.62
N ALA A 305 -3.47 -1.25 5.92
CA ALA A 305 -2.38 -0.83 6.79
C ALA A 305 -1.16 -1.74 6.57
N VAL A 306 0.03 -1.14 6.52
CA VAL A 306 1.30 -1.86 6.23
C VAL A 306 2.33 -1.74 7.36
N GLY A 307 2.02 -0.97 8.40
CA GLY A 307 2.90 -0.85 9.58
C GLY A 307 3.03 -2.17 10.34
N ASN A 308 4.18 -2.39 10.97
CA ASN A 308 4.43 -3.56 11.80
C ASN A 308 3.39 -3.66 12.93
N GLY A 309 2.64 -4.77 12.97
CA GLY A 309 1.57 -4.98 13.95
C GLY A 309 0.29 -4.17 13.73
N ALA A 310 0.21 -3.38 12.66
CA ALA A 310 -1.01 -2.64 12.32
C ALA A 310 -2.10 -3.59 11.77
N ALA A 311 -3.34 -3.33 12.15
CA ALA A 311 -4.50 -4.02 11.61
C ALA A 311 -5.15 -3.16 10.52
N SER A 312 -5.58 -3.79 9.44
CA SER A 312 -6.40 -3.15 8.40
C SER A 312 -7.88 -3.13 8.79
N ASN A 313 -8.70 -2.43 8.01
CA ASN A 313 -10.15 -2.40 8.20
C ASN A 313 -10.73 -3.83 8.15
N ALA A 314 -11.63 -4.15 9.08
CA ALA A 314 -12.21 -5.49 9.23
C ALA A 314 -13.06 -5.97 8.03
N ARG A 315 -13.41 -5.06 7.10
CA ARG A 315 -14.09 -5.41 5.84
C ARG A 315 -13.17 -6.01 4.79
N LEU A 316 -11.85 -5.92 4.99
CA LEU A 316 -10.85 -6.37 4.03
C LEU A 316 -10.49 -7.84 4.26
N VAL A 317 -10.22 -8.55 3.17
CA VAL A 317 -9.54 -9.85 3.23
C VAL A 317 -8.16 -9.62 3.88
N PRO A 318 -7.74 -10.42 4.86
CA PRO A 318 -6.43 -10.23 5.49
C PRO A 318 -5.29 -10.19 4.46
N LEU A 319 -4.36 -9.26 4.63
CA LEU A 319 -3.25 -9.05 3.68
C LEU A 319 -2.42 -10.33 3.47
N ALA A 320 -2.22 -11.12 4.54
CA ALA A 320 -1.51 -12.40 4.48
C ALA A 320 -2.21 -13.46 3.60
N ASP A 321 -3.55 -13.38 3.47
CA ASP A 321 -4.35 -14.34 2.72
C ASP A 321 -4.36 -14.04 1.22
N LEU A 322 -3.84 -12.89 0.79
CA LEU A 322 -3.80 -12.50 -0.62
C LEU A 322 -2.80 -13.32 -1.43
N GLN A 323 -1.79 -13.91 -0.80
CA GLN A 323 -0.74 -14.69 -1.45
C GLN A 323 -0.07 -13.93 -2.61
N ALA A 324 0.17 -12.63 -2.39
CA ALA A 324 0.72 -11.73 -3.39
C ALA A 324 2.11 -12.17 -3.87
N PRO A 325 2.45 -11.94 -5.16
CA PRO A 325 3.79 -12.15 -5.64
C PRO A 325 4.77 -11.17 -4.98
N LYS A 326 6.01 -11.59 -4.82
CA LYS A 326 7.08 -10.71 -4.36
C LYS A 326 7.48 -9.79 -5.51
N VAL A 327 7.20 -8.52 -5.36
CA VAL A 327 7.57 -7.45 -6.31
C VAL A 327 8.37 -6.41 -5.54
N ASP A 328 9.57 -6.10 -6.00
CA ASP A 328 10.34 -4.98 -5.44
C ASP A 328 9.71 -3.66 -5.93
N PRO A 329 9.14 -2.85 -5.03
CA PRO A 329 8.45 -1.64 -5.45
C PRO A 329 9.37 -0.57 -6.07
N SER A 330 10.69 -0.67 -5.86
CA SER A 330 11.69 0.23 -6.46
C SER A 330 12.03 -0.12 -7.92
N ARG A 331 11.64 -1.31 -8.38
CA ARG A 331 11.90 -1.79 -9.74
C ARG A 331 10.75 -1.53 -10.72
N LEU A 332 9.64 -0.98 -10.24
CA LEU A 332 8.48 -0.68 -11.06
C LEU A 332 8.77 0.48 -12.02
N ASN A 333 8.74 0.21 -13.32
CA ASN A 333 9.19 1.11 -14.38
C ASN A 333 8.02 1.71 -15.15
N SER A 334 7.51 2.87 -14.70
CA SER A 334 6.38 3.55 -15.33
C SER A 334 6.66 3.97 -16.78
N LYS A 335 7.90 4.39 -17.10
CA LYS A 335 8.26 4.78 -18.46
C LYS A 335 8.18 3.58 -19.41
N LYS A 336 8.78 2.46 -19.04
CA LYS A 336 8.75 1.24 -19.87
C LYS A 336 7.33 0.71 -20.07
N VAL A 337 6.49 0.80 -19.02
CA VAL A 337 5.07 0.46 -19.12
C VAL A 337 4.35 1.34 -20.12
N SER A 338 4.56 2.66 -20.05
CA SER A 338 3.97 3.61 -21.01
C SER A 338 4.39 3.29 -22.45
N ASP A 339 5.68 3.00 -22.67
CA ASP A 339 6.21 2.63 -23.98
C ASP A 339 5.53 1.35 -24.53
N LEU A 340 5.40 0.30 -23.70
CA LEU A 340 4.75 -0.97 -24.08
C LEU A 340 3.25 -0.80 -24.32
N MET A 341 2.56 0.00 -23.50
CA MET A 341 1.13 0.27 -23.66
C MET A 341 0.86 1.08 -24.93
N THR A 342 1.73 2.04 -25.27
CA THR A 342 1.67 2.78 -26.54
C THR A 342 1.90 1.84 -27.72
N GLN A 343 2.91 0.96 -27.65
CA GLN A 343 3.18 -0.04 -28.68
C GLN A 343 2.01 -1.02 -28.88
N ALA A 344 1.28 -1.33 -27.81
CA ALA A 344 0.07 -2.15 -27.89
C ALA A 344 -1.18 -1.37 -28.34
N GLY A 345 -1.10 -0.05 -28.49
CA GLY A 345 -2.21 0.84 -28.88
C GLY A 345 -3.26 1.05 -27.79
N LEU A 346 -2.84 1.02 -26.52
CA LEU A 346 -3.69 1.24 -25.34
C LEU A 346 -3.59 2.68 -24.79
N LEU A 347 -2.52 3.40 -25.12
CA LEU A 347 -2.29 4.82 -24.83
C LEU A 347 -2.10 5.59 -26.13
#